data_b7eafee8abc89b3d800cb827b8c04480
#
_entry.id   b7eafee8abc89b3d800cb827b8c04480
#
_cell.length_a   1.000
_cell.length_b   1.000
_cell.length_c   1.000
_cell.angle_alpha   90.00
_cell.angle_beta   90.00
_cell.angle_gamma   90.00
#
_symmetry.space_group_name_H-M   'P 1'
#
loop_
_entity.id
_entity.type
_entity.pdbx_description
1 polymer ?
#
loop_
_entity_poly.entity_id
_entity_poly.type
_entity_poly.pdbx_seq_one_letter_code
_entity_poly.pdbx_strand_id
1 'polypeptide(L)'
;RIKDIRILKDAKDMVYLNVGRNDIKDITCLKDMKQLEIISLENNNVKDLTPLTELTNLCDVDLYNNVIEDLTPLEHLEFISYLRLDHNAITDLTPLSKLKYLRSLTLKANYITDATPLKDLELLEALRLDDNPIQDTSVLESMKFYEKFTN
;
A
#
# COMPACT_ATOMS: atom_id res chain seq x y z
N ARG A 1 -22.43 -5.99 -5.13
CA ARG A 1 -21.10 -5.81 -4.51
C ARG A 1 -20.91 -6.80 -3.38
N ILE A 2 -19.75 -7.47 -3.39
CA ILE A 2 -19.37 -8.47 -2.40
C ILE A 2 -18.98 -7.76 -1.09
N LYS A 3 -19.43 -8.30 0.04
CA LYS A 3 -19.07 -7.83 1.38
C LYS A 3 -18.28 -8.86 2.17
N ASP A 4 -18.47 -10.13 1.84
CA ASP A 4 -17.92 -11.27 2.57
C ASP A 4 -17.12 -12.16 1.61
N ILE A 5 -15.83 -12.31 1.91
CA ILE A 5 -14.90 -13.15 1.15
C ILE A 5 -14.38 -14.35 1.95
N ARG A 6 -15.04 -14.68 3.10
CA ARG A 6 -14.62 -15.83 3.94
C ARG A 6 -14.65 -17.18 3.22
N ILE A 7 -15.40 -17.27 2.11
CA ILE A 7 -15.38 -18.44 1.23
C ILE A 7 -13.96 -18.75 0.70
N LEU A 8 -13.07 -17.75 0.65
CA LEU A 8 -11.69 -17.91 0.15
C LEU A 8 -10.73 -18.51 1.19
N LYS A 9 -11.14 -18.69 2.46
CA LYS A 9 -10.27 -19.11 3.59
C LYS A 9 -9.41 -20.36 3.33
N ASP A 10 -9.87 -21.24 2.46
CA ASP A 10 -9.20 -22.51 2.15
C ASP A 10 -8.37 -22.44 0.84
N ALA A 11 -8.39 -21.30 0.13
CA ALA A 11 -7.67 -21.11 -1.14
C ALA A 11 -6.19 -20.70 -0.90
N LYS A 12 -5.46 -21.51 -0.11
CA LYS A 12 -4.11 -21.18 0.40
C LYS A 12 -3.02 -21.14 -0.67
N ASP A 13 -3.25 -21.79 -1.81
CA ASP A 13 -2.30 -21.86 -2.95
C ASP A 13 -2.51 -20.69 -3.94
N MET A 14 -3.37 -19.74 -3.59
CA MET A 14 -3.66 -18.59 -4.44
C MET A 14 -2.44 -17.66 -4.52
N VAL A 15 -2.02 -17.36 -5.75
CA VAL A 15 -0.89 -16.47 -6.07
C VAL A 15 -1.38 -15.08 -6.44
N TYR A 16 -2.54 -14.96 -7.06
CA TYR A 16 -3.15 -13.72 -7.50
C TYR A 16 -4.59 -13.61 -7.00
N LEU A 17 -4.93 -12.50 -6.37
CA LEU A 17 -6.29 -12.20 -5.93
C LEU A 17 -6.70 -10.79 -6.36
N ASN A 18 -7.79 -10.69 -7.11
CA ASN A 18 -8.45 -9.40 -7.37
C ASN A 18 -9.91 -9.47 -6.91
N VAL A 19 -10.22 -8.68 -5.88
CA VAL A 19 -11.57 -8.49 -5.34
C VAL A 19 -11.93 -6.99 -5.25
N GLY A 20 -11.33 -6.20 -6.13
CA GLY A 20 -11.58 -4.76 -6.21
C GLY A 20 -13.02 -4.41 -6.54
N ARG A 21 -13.41 -3.15 -6.28
CA ARG A 21 -14.73 -2.54 -6.59
C ARG A 21 -15.90 -3.26 -5.92
N ASN A 22 -15.73 -3.58 -4.65
CA ASN A 22 -16.72 -4.24 -3.81
C ASN A 22 -16.99 -3.42 -2.53
N ASP A 23 -17.62 -4.02 -1.52
CA ASP A 23 -17.91 -3.39 -0.23
C ASP A 23 -17.23 -4.17 0.92
N ILE A 24 -16.03 -4.75 0.66
CA ILE A 24 -15.29 -5.59 1.60
C ILE A 24 -14.69 -4.71 2.70
N LYS A 25 -14.82 -5.17 3.96
CA LYS A 25 -14.19 -4.57 5.14
C LYS A 25 -13.26 -5.56 5.83
N ASP A 26 -13.67 -6.80 5.93
CA ASP A 26 -12.97 -7.87 6.64
C ASP A 26 -12.19 -8.74 5.63
N ILE A 27 -10.87 -8.74 5.79
CA ILE A 27 -9.94 -9.53 4.99
C ILE A 27 -9.21 -10.59 5.84
N THR A 28 -9.72 -10.90 7.05
CA THR A 28 -9.09 -11.87 7.98
C THR A 28 -8.87 -13.25 7.35
N CYS A 29 -9.72 -13.66 6.41
CA CYS A 29 -9.57 -14.93 5.70
C CYS A 29 -8.30 -15.04 4.84
N LEU A 30 -7.62 -13.91 4.54
CA LEU A 30 -6.41 -13.87 3.71
C LEU A 30 -5.13 -14.26 4.48
N LYS A 31 -5.13 -14.23 5.82
CA LYS A 31 -3.95 -14.38 6.67
C LYS A 31 -3.09 -15.62 6.41
N ASP A 32 -3.70 -16.70 5.90
CA ASP A 32 -3.03 -17.97 5.64
C ASP A 32 -2.67 -18.18 4.15
N MET A 33 -2.92 -17.20 3.29
CA MET A 33 -2.64 -17.25 1.85
C MET A 33 -1.16 -16.90 1.55
N LYS A 34 -0.24 -17.68 2.09
CA LYS A 34 1.21 -17.41 2.05
C LYS A 34 1.82 -17.40 0.65
N GLN A 35 1.10 -17.90 -0.36
CA GLN A 35 1.54 -17.91 -1.76
C GLN A 35 1.12 -16.65 -2.53
N LEU A 36 0.35 -15.73 -1.90
CA LEU A 36 -0.06 -14.50 -2.57
C LEU A 36 1.15 -13.62 -2.89
N GLU A 37 1.28 -13.30 -4.18
CA GLU A 37 2.26 -12.37 -4.73
C GLU A 37 1.59 -11.06 -5.16
N ILE A 38 0.36 -11.14 -5.69
CA ILE A 38 -0.37 -9.99 -6.22
C ILE A 38 -1.76 -9.93 -5.59
N ILE A 39 -2.09 -8.77 -5.00
CA ILE A 39 -3.41 -8.54 -4.42
C ILE A 39 -3.98 -7.19 -4.87
N SER A 40 -5.24 -7.19 -5.34
CA SER A 40 -6.01 -5.98 -5.54
C SER A 40 -7.26 -5.98 -4.66
N LEU A 41 -7.31 -4.99 -3.78
CA LEU A 41 -8.44 -4.66 -2.90
C LEU A 41 -8.99 -3.25 -3.24
N GLU A 42 -8.66 -2.70 -4.42
CA GLU A 42 -9.04 -1.35 -4.82
C GLU A 42 -10.55 -1.10 -4.65
N ASN A 43 -10.92 0.13 -4.28
CA ASN A 43 -12.33 0.54 -4.17
C ASN A 43 -13.16 -0.40 -3.27
N ASN A 44 -12.73 -0.54 -2.03
CA ASN A 44 -13.40 -1.27 -0.97
C ASN A 44 -13.51 -0.41 0.31
N ASN A 45 -13.76 -1.00 1.47
CA ASN A 45 -13.84 -0.33 2.77
C ASN A 45 -12.87 -0.97 3.79
N VAL A 46 -11.71 -1.43 3.31
CA VAL A 46 -10.69 -2.07 4.15
C VAL A 46 -10.01 -1.00 5.01
N LYS A 47 -9.88 -1.29 6.31
CA LYS A 47 -9.13 -0.48 7.29
C LYS A 47 -7.99 -1.25 7.91
N ASP A 48 -8.23 -2.47 8.33
CA ASP A 48 -7.27 -3.33 9.03
C ASP A 48 -6.48 -4.17 8.03
N LEU A 49 -5.17 -3.91 7.94
CA LEU A 49 -4.22 -4.64 7.11
C LEU A 49 -3.50 -5.77 7.87
N THR A 50 -3.77 -5.97 9.17
CA THR A 50 -3.14 -7.03 9.99
C THR A 50 -3.15 -8.41 9.31
N PRO A 51 -4.21 -8.82 8.59
CA PRO A 51 -4.20 -10.12 7.91
C PRO A 51 -3.13 -10.26 6.81
N LEU A 52 -2.52 -9.16 6.35
CA LEU A 52 -1.45 -9.19 5.35
C LEU A 52 -0.05 -9.34 5.95
N THR A 53 0.14 -9.12 7.26
CA THR A 53 1.46 -9.01 7.93
C THR A 53 2.43 -10.16 7.59
N GLU A 54 1.90 -11.37 7.45
CA GLU A 54 2.70 -12.58 7.23
C GLU A 54 2.72 -13.04 5.75
N LEU A 55 2.17 -12.24 4.82
CA LEU A 55 2.14 -12.57 3.39
C LEU A 55 3.43 -12.09 2.70
N THR A 56 4.55 -12.63 3.12
CA THR A 56 5.90 -12.15 2.74
C THR A 56 6.25 -12.28 1.27
N ASN A 57 5.46 -13.01 0.47
CA ASN A 57 5.64 -13.12 -0.97
C ASN A 57 4.98 -11.97 -1.76
N LEU A 58 4.21 -11.09 -1.09
CA LEU A 58 3.55 -9.97 -1.76
C LEU A 58 4.57 -9.04 -2.43
N CYS A 59 4.38 -8.80 -3.72
CA CYS A 59 5.20 -7.91 -4.54
C CYS A 59 4.40 -6.79 -5.23
N ASP A 60 3.10 -7.00 -5.51
CA ASP A 60 2.21 -6.00 -6.10
C ASP A 60 0.93 -5.89 -5.26
N VAL A 61 0.71 -4.70 -4.67
CA VAL A 61 -0.36 -4.46 -3.68
C VAL A 61 -1.15 -3.22 -4.08
N ASP A 62 -2.39 -3.42 -4.52
CA ASP A 62 -3.33 -2.34 -4.84
C ASP A 62 -4.39 -2.18 -3.75
N LEU A 63 -4.26 -1.09 -3.00
CA LEU A 63 -5.14 -0.67 -1.91
C LEU A 63 -5.81 0.68 -2.21
N TYR A 64 -5.85 1.10 -3.48
CA TYR A 64 -6.46 2.34 -3.92
C TYR A 64 -7.89 2.48 -3.39
N ASN A 65 -8.24 3.67 -2.91
CA ASN A 65 -9.57 4.05 -2.44
C ASN A 65 -10.16 3.05 -1.44
N ASN A 66 -9.61 3.07 -0.24
CA ASN A 66 -10.04 2.37 0.97
C ASN A 66 -10.10 3.36 2.15
N VAL A 67 -10.10 2.87 3.39
CA VAL A 67 -10.12 3.70 4.60
C VAL A 67 -8.94 3.38 5.54
N ILE A 68 -7.77 3.14 4.94
CA ILE A 68 -6.55 2.72 5.63
C ILE A 68 -5.90 3.92 6.30
N GLU A 69 -5.51 3.76 7.57
CA GLU A 69 -4.77 4.73 8.37
C GLU A 69 -3.39 4.20 8.77
N ASP A 70 -3.30 2.91 9.13
CA ASP A 70 -2.11 2.25 9.67
C ASP A 70 -1.44 1.36 8.63
N LEU A 71 -0.16 1.65 8.34
CA LEU A 71 0.69 0.89 7.41
C LEU A 71 1.64 -0.07 8.13
N THR A 72 1.65 -0.12 9.47
CA THR A 72 2.53 -1.01 10.26
C THR A 72 2.48 -2.48 9.79
N PRO A 73 1.31 -3.04 9.41
CA PRO A 73 1.26 -4.41 8.91
C PRO A 73 2.06 -4.67 7.63
N LEU A 74 2.46 -3.63 6.89
CA LEU A 74 3.25 -3.77 5.67
C LEU A 74 4.76 -3.69 5.90
N GLU A 75 5.23 -3.29 7.09
CA GLU A 75 6.64 -2.92 7.34
C GLU A 75 7.66 -4.04 7.11
N HIS A 76 7.23 -5.31 7.14
CA HIS A 76 8.09 -6.49 6.94
C HIS A 76 7.88 -7.17 5.59
N LEU A 77 7.01 -6.64 4.73
CA LEU A 77 6.75 -7.17 3.39
C LEU A 77 7.78 -6.63 2.39
N GLU A 78 9.04 -6.98 2.60
CA GLU A 78 10.20 -6.40 1.92
C GLU A 78 10.15 -6.52 0.38
N PHE A 79 9.49 -7.54 -0.15
CA PHE A 79 9.42 -7.78 -1.60
C PHE A 79 8.39 -6.92 -2.34
N ILE A 80 7.62 -6.08 -1.64
CA ILE A 80 6.70 -5.15 -2.31
C ILE A 80 7.51 -4.21 -3.22
N SER A 81 7.21 -4.30 -4.52
CA SER A 81 7.79 -3.45 -5.57
C SER A 81 6.81 -2.40 -6.08
N TYR A 82 5.50 -2.72 -6.06
CA TYR A 82 4.43 -1.84 -6.51
C TYR A 82 3.38 -1.71 -5.41
N LEU A 83 3.14 -0.46 -4.95
CA LEU A 83 2.20 -0.18 -3.87
C LEU A 83 1.32 1.01 -4.22
N ARG A 84 0.00 0.78 -4.33
CA ARG A 84 -0.99 1.83 -4.56
C ARG A 84 -1.82 2.07 -3.31
N LEU A 85 -1.73 3.28 -2.78
CA LEU A 85 -2.38 3.71 -1.56
C LEU A 85 -3.15 5.03 -1.73
N ASP A 86 -3.39 5.48 -2.97
CA ASP A 86 -4.14 6.70 -3.23
C ASP A 86 -5.53 6.66 -2.59
N HIS A 87 -6.06 7.82 -2.18
CA HIS A 87 -7.40 7.95 -1.60
C HIS A 87 -7.62 7.06 -0.36
N ASN A 88 -6.77 7.23 0.65
CA ASN A 88 -6.88 6.62 1.97
C ASN A 88 -6.80 7.71 3.06
N ALA A 89 -6.59 7.32 4.32
CA ALA A 89 -6.49 8.23 5.46
C ALA A 89 -5.10 8.18 6.13
N ILE A 90 -4.04 7.98 5.33
CA ILE A 90 -2.67 7.75 5.81
C ILE A 90 -2.04 9.08 6.24
N THR A 91 -1.36 9.06 7.38
CA THR A 91 -0.58 10.19 7.92
C THR A 91 0.89 9.86 8.10
N ASP A 92 1.21 8.62 8.51
CA ASP A 92 2.56 8.15 8.84
C ASP A 92 3.11 7.20 7.77
N LEU A 93 4.26 7.56 7.20
CA LEU A 93 4.99 6.77 6.21
C LEU A 93 6.15 5.96 6.81
N THR A 94 6.40 6.06 8.13
CA THR A 94 7.51 5.37 8.80
C THR A 94 7.58 3.88 8.48
N PRO A 95 6.47 3.11 8.44
CA PRO A 95 6.52 1.69 8.09
C PRO A 95 7.09 1.42 6.70
N LEU A 96 6.86 2.33 5.74
CA LEU A 96 7.34 2.15 4.37
C LEU A 96 8.86 2.30 4.21
N SER A 97 9.55 2.92 5.17
CA SER A 97 11.01 3.13 5.14
C SER A 97 11.82 1.83 5.04
N LYS A 98 11.19 0.70 5.39
CA LYS A 98 11.80 -0.64 5.37
C LYS A 98 11.62 -1.37 4.03
N LEU A 99 10.76 -0.89 3.14
CA LEU A 99 10.43 -1.53 1.86
C LEU A 99 11.50 -1.23 0.79
N LYS A 100 12.70 -1.77 0.96
CA LYS A 100 13.87 -1.44 0.14
C LYS A 100 13.77 -1.85 -1.35
N TYR A 101 12.84 -2.75 -1.68
CA TYR A 101 12.59 -3.16 -3.07
C TYR A 101 11.48 -2.36 -3.75
N LEU A 102 10.90 -1.35 -3.05
CA LEU A 102 9.82 -0.54 -3.59
C LEU A 102 10.29 0.30 -4.77
N ARG A 103 9.63 0.15 -5.93
CA ARG A 103 9.91 0.84 -7.19
C ARG A 103 8.84 1.88 -7.53
N SER A 104 7.58 1.57 -7.25
CA SER A 104 6.47 2.46 -7.53
C SER A 104 5.57 2.60 -6.31
N LEU A 105 5.35 3.85 -5.90
CA LEU A 105 4.51 4.20 -4.76
C LEU A 105 3.56 5.33 -5.14
N THR A 106 2.26 5.10 -4.97
CA THR A 106 1.26 6.16 -5.13
C THR A 106 0.49 6.36 -3.83
N LEU A 107 0.41 7.62 -3.40
CA LEU A 107 -0.15 8.07 -2.13
C LEU A 107 -1.02 9.32 -2.30
N LYS A 108 -1.50 9.59 -3.52
CA LYS A 108 -2.35 10.75 -3.80
C LYS A 108 -3.55 10.80 -2.87
N ALA A 109 -3.96 12.02 -2.47
CA ALA A 109 -5.15 12.26 -1.67
C ALA A 109 -5.16 11.43 -0.36
N ASN A 110 -4.17 11.69 0.48
CA ASN A 110 -4.03 11.22 1.86
C ASN A 110 -3.84 12.43 2.80
N TYR A 111 -3.39 12.23 4.02
CA TYR A 111 -3.15 13.28 5.02
C TYR A 111 -1.67 13.34 5.45
N ILE A 112 -0.75 13.07 4.52
CA ILE A 112 0.69 13.01 4.76
C ILE A 112 1.23 14.44 4.89
N THR A 113 1.98 14.70 5.96
CA THR A 113 2.67 15.97 6.21
C THR A 113 4.18 15.86 6.09
N ASP A 114 4.74 14.64 6.27
CA ASP A 114 6.17 14.36 6.25
C ASP A 114 6.48 13.19 5.30
N ALA A 115 7.30 13.45 4.28
CA ALA A 115 7.78 12.44 3.33
C ALA A 115 9.20 11.94 3.67
N THR A 116 9.82 12.40 4.77
CA THR A 116 11.17 12.02 5.19
C THR A 116 11.41 10.51 5.28
N PRO A 117 10.43 9.68 5.70
CA PRO A 117 10.63 8.23 5.74
C PRO A 117 10.97 7.58 4.40
N LEU A 118 10.68 8.26 3.28
CA LEU A 118 10.92 7.72 1.94
C LEU A 118 12.34 7.98 1.40
N LYS A 119 13.15 8.81 2.08
CA LYS A 119 14.45 9.31 1.59
C LYS A 119 15.46 8.23 1.22
N ASP A 120 15.41 7.08 1.92
CA ASP A 120 16.38 6.00 1.77
C ASP A 120 15.85 4.83 0.91
N LEU A 121 14.77 5.04 0.17
CA LEU A 121 14.21 4.08 -0.78
C LEU A 121 14.94 4.21 -2.14
N GLU A 122 16.15 3.66 -2.22
CA GLU A 122 17.07 3.85 -3.35
C GLU A 122 16.55 3.30 -4.68
N LEU A 123 15.66 2.31 -4.65
CA LEU A 123 15.07 1.67 -5.84
C LEU A 123 13.78 2.32 -6.30
N LEU A 124 13.29 3.35 -5.58
CA LEU A 124 12.03 4.00 -5.92
C LEU A 124 12.21 4.81 -7.23
N GLU A 125 11.44 4.47 -8.25
CA GLU A 125 11.47 5.03 -9.62
C GLU A 125 10.27 5.94 -9.91
N ALA A 126 9.14 5.68 -9.24
CA ALA A 126 7.91 6.45 -9.38
C ALA A 126 7.28 6.74 -8.02
N LEU A 127 7.04 8.02 -7.74
CA LEU A 127 6.40 8.48 -6.51
C LEU A 127 5.31 9.49 -6.84
N ARG A 128 4.12 9.31 -6.27
CA ARG A 128 3.00 10.22 -6.40
C ARG A 128 2.46 10.60 -5.03
N LEU A 129 2.50 11.90 -4.72
CA LEU A 129 2.10 12.48 -3.42
C LEU A 129 1.10 13.65 -3.55
N ASP A 130 0.51 13.84 -4.73
CA ASP A 130 -0.46 14.93 -4.97
C ASP A 130 -1.57 14.92 -3.91
N ASP A 131 -2.17 16.08 -3.67
CA ASP A 131 -3.30 16.23 -2.76
C ASP A 131 -3.01 15.72 -1.32
N ASN A 132 -1.77 15.95 -0.84
CA ASN A 132 -1.35 15.77 0.56
C ASN A 132 -0.90 17.11 1.17
N PRO A 133 -1.08 17.34 2.49
CA PRO A 133 -0.70 18.60 3.14
C PRO A 133 0.82 18.69 3.45
N ILE A 134 1.69 18.22 2.56
CA ILE A 134 3.15 18.27 2.71
C ILE A 134 3.60 19.72 2.54
N GLN A 135 4.27 20.28 3.56
CA GLN A 135 4.80 21.64 3.52
C GLN A 135 6.28 21.68 3.14
N ASP A 136 7.07 20.76 3.67
CA ASP A 136 8.49 20.64 3.36
C ASP A 136 8.73 19.57 2.28
N THR A 137 9.10 20.02 1.09
CA THR A 137 9.43 19.15 -0.06
C THR A 137 10.92 18.94 -0.25
N SER A 138 11.78 19.46 0.65
CA SER A 138 13.24 19.41 0.51
C SER A 138 13.78 17.99 0.38
N VAL A 139 13.21 17.03 1.11
CA VAL A 139 13.57 15.61 1.00
C VAL A 139 13.25 15.06 -0.38
N LEU A 140 12.14 15.45 -0.99
CA LEU A 140 11.72 15.01 -2.31
C LEU A 140 12.61 15.57 -3.41
N GLU A 141 13.11 16.79 -3.25
CA GLU A 141 14.04 17.43 -4.19
C GLU A 141 15.39 16.70 -4.27
N SER A 142 15.77 15.99 -3.22
CA SER A 142 16.97 15.16 -3.17
C SER A 142 16.81 13.81 -3.87
N MET A 143 15.59 13.39 -4.17
CA MET A 143 15.29 12.11 -4.81
C MET A 143 15.45 12.23 -6.34
N LYS A 144 16.21 11.30 -6.95
CA LYS A 144 16.68 11.37 -8.35
C LYS A 144 15.59 11.42 -9.43
N PHE A 145 14.34 11.12 -9.09
CA PHE A 145 13.22 10.92 -10.04
C PHE A 145 11.98 11.74 -9.68
N TYR A 146 12.10 12.65 -8.69
CA TYR A 146 10.96 13.48 -8.30
C TYR A 146 10.66 14.49 -9.42
N GLU A 147 9.76 14.09 -10.33
CA GLU A 147 9.08 15.05 -11.20
C GLU A 147 7.99 15.75 -10.39
N LYS A 148 8.12 17.05 -10.27
CA LYS A 148 7.15 17.91 -9.60
C LYS A 148 5.82 17.86 -10.37
N PHE A 149 4.94 16.94 -10.04
CA PHE A 149 3.54 17.04 -10.39
C PHE A 149 2.88 18.06 -9.46
N THR A 150 3.18 19.33 -9.68
CA THR A 150 2.47 20.44 -9.05
C THR A 150 1.34 20.86 -9.98
N ASN A 151 0.12 20.57 -9.58
CA ASN A 151 -1.03 21.37 -10.00
C ASN A 151 -1.54 22.18 -8.82
#